data_3fdb0455d9abd603159fc59e428eb5f7
#
_entry.id   3fdb0455d9abd603159fc59e428eb5f7
#
_cell.length_a   1.000
_cell.length_b   1.000
_cell.length_c   1.000
_cell.angle_alpha   90.00
_cell.angle_beta   90.00
_cell.angle_gamma   90.00
#
_symmetry.space_group_name_H-M   'P 1'
#
loop_
_entity.id
_entity.type
_entity.pdbx_description
1 polymer ?
#
loop_
_entity_poly.entity_id
_entity_poly.type
_entity_poly.pdbx_seq_one_letter_code
_entity_poly.pdbx_strand_id
1 'polypeptide(L)'
;MGGANGTKENLPVDVSILIEMAQYCETIYDDGKEIEDNEFAYKVVHDRGVTIISIRGTNNGRNVLTDLDARPFRDKKLGVQLHRGFRDAAEKLRNEIIANHALEESIILTGHSLGGAVAQILGLWFEDDAYEVQIYSFGSPSVTAQKRWTDGHFRVYLEQDPVPFLPPFPYVHWGMRINASTLEWDEDHPVGDFTKIDARDHSIKEYLKVLRKHNNNK
;
A
#
# COMPACT_ATOMS: atom_id res chain seq x y z
N MET A 1 -3.72 21.61 13.55
CA MET A 1 -3.44 22.18 12.21
C MET A 1 -4.18 21.27 11.24
N GLY A 2 -5.06 21.79 10.38
CA GLY A 2 -5.75 20.97 9.37
C GLY A 2 -4.71 20.49 8.37
N GLY A 3 -4.79 19.20 7.97
CA GLY A 3 -3.94 18.61 6.95
C GLY A 3 -4.19 19.27 5.58
N ALA A 4 -3.24 19.15 4.66
CA ALA A 4 -3.44 19.60 3.28
C ALA A 4 -4.48 18.71 2.58
N ASN A 5 -5.22 19.31 1.66
CA ASN A 5 -6.17 18.61 0.80
C ASN A 5 -6.25 19.28 -0.59
N GLY A 6 -6.81 18.59 -1.54
CA GLY A 6 -6.95 19.13 -2.87
C GLY A 6 -7.79 18.27 -3.82
N THR A 7 -7.76 18.67 -5.08
CA THR A 7 -8.50 18.04 -6.19
C THR A 7 -7.53 17.52 -7.25
N LYS A 8 -8.06 17.01 -8.35
CA LYS A 8 -7.28 16.50 -9.50
C LYS A 8 -6.27 17.52 -10.03
N GLU A 9 -6.59 18.82 -10.02
CA GLU A 9 -5.75 19.88 -10.59
C GLU A 9 -4.45 20.10 -9.82
N ASN A 10 -4.43 19.79 -8.53
CA ASN A 10 -3.27 19.93 -7.66
C ASN A 10 -2.85 18.61 -7.00
N LEU A 11 -3.20 17.48 -7.62
CA LEU A 11 -2.77 16.16 -7.17
C LEU A 11 -1.23 16.09 -7.18
N PRO A 12 -0.58 15.73 -6.06
CA PRO A 12 0.89 15.76 -5.95
C PRO A 12 1.60 14.60 -6.65
N VAL A 13 0.86 13.74 -7.33
CA VAL A 13 1.38 12.62 -8.11
C VAL A 13 0.65 12.53 -9.46
N ASP A 14 1.36 12.23 -10.54
CA ASP A 14 0.72 12.04 -11.85
C ASP A 14 -0.15 10.77 -11.83
N VAL A 15 -1.36 10.87 -12.39
CA VAL A 15 -2.29 9.74 -12.52
C VAL A 15 -1.68 8.59 -13.34
N SER A 16 -0.80 8.89 -14.29
CA SER A 16 -0.07 7.87 -15.06
C SER A 16 0.81 6.99 -14.16
N ILE A 17 1.44 7.58 -13.14
CA ILE A 17 2.23 6.84 -12.14
C ILE A 17 1.31 5.95 -11.30
N LEU A 18 0.16 6.46 -10.86
CA LEU A 18 -0.81 5.63 -10.12
C LEU A 18 -1.27 4.42 -10.95
N ILE A 19 -1.52 4.62 -12.25
CA ILE A 19 -1.89 3.54 -13.17
C ILE A 19 -0.75 2.54 -13.31
N GLU A 20 0.48 3.01 -13.51
CA GLU A 20 1.66 2.15 -13.64
C GLU A 20 1.87 1.31 -12.39
N MET A 21 1.82 1.89 -11.20
CA MET A 21 1.97 1.17 -9.93
C MET A 21 0.85 0.17 -9.70
N ALA A 22 -0.38 0.50 -10.09
CA ALA A 22 -1.50 -0.44 -10.04
C ALA A 22 -1.34 -1.60 -11.06
N GLN A 23 -0.71 -1.37 -12.21
CA GLN A 23 -0.37 -2.42 -13.18
C GLN A 23 0.68 -3.39 -12.61
N TYR A 24 1.71 -2.90 -11.90
CA TYR A 24 2.63 -3.77 -11.18
C TYR A 24 1.90 -4.64 -10.15
N CYS A 25 0.90 -4.10 -9.44
CA CYS A 25 0.07 -4.88 -8.54
C CYS A 25 -0.81 -5.93 -9.25
N GLU A 26 -1.23 -5.68 -10.49
CA GLU A 26 -2.02 -6.64 -11.28
C GLU A 26 -1.13 -7.78 -11.80
N THR A 27 -0.01 -7.43 -12.43
CA THR A 27 0.87 -8.42 -13.10
C THR A 27 1.54 -9.38 -12.15
N ILE A 28 1.76 -8.99 -10.88
CA ILE A 28 2.40 -9.85 -9.90
C ILE A 28 1.58 -11.12 -9.57
N TYR A 29 0.28 -11.15 -9.89
CA TYR A 29 -0.53 -12.36 -9.75
C TYR A 29 -0.13 -13.45 -10.74
N ASP A 30 0.48 -13.07 -11.88
CA ASP A 30 0.86 -13.98 -12.94
C ASP A 30 2.35 -14.38 -12.87
N ASP A 31 3.24 -13.47 -12.44
CA ASP A 31 4.70 -13.62 -12.56
C ASP A 31 5.51 -13.28 -11.29
N GLY A 32 4.86 -13.12 -10.16
CA GLY A 32 5.53 -12.85 -8.88
C GLY A 32 6.27 -14.06 -8.33
N LYS A 33 7.46 -13.83 -7.73
CA LYS A 33 8.18 -14.87 -6.96
C LYS A 33 7.45 -15.13 -5.65
N GLU A 34 6.93 -16.34 -5.49
CA GLU A 34 6.26 -16.78 -4.26
C GLU A 34 7.28 -17.03 -3.14
N ILE A 35 6.91 -16.66 -1.92
CA ILE A 35 7.66 -16.98 -0.70
C ILE A 35 6.93 -18.11 0.02
N GLU A 36 7.63 -18.82 0.90
CA GLU A 36 7.17 -19.98 1.65
C GLU A 36 5.65 -19.96 1.95
N ASP A 37 4.98 -21.07 1.66
CA ASP A 37 3.56 -21.31 1.88
C ASP A 37 2.58 -20.52 0.98
N ASN A 38 3.04 -19.92 -0.11
CA ASN A 38 2.22 -19.14 -1.08
C ASN A 38 1.41 -17.98 -0.46
N GLU A 39 1.79 -17.50 0.73
CA GLU A 39 1.07 -16.40 1.38
C GLU A 39 1.38 -15.05 0.78
N PHE A 40 2.61 -14.86 0.27
CA PHE A 40 3.07 -13.62 -0.35
C PHE A 40 3.84 -13.93 -1.62
N ALA A 41 3.76 -13.01 -2.56
CA ALA A 41 4.65 -12.98 -3.71
C ALA A 41 5.19 -11.57 -3.91
N TYR A 42 6.37 -11.48 -4.50
CA TYR A 42 6.97 -10.20 -4.83
C TYR A 42 7.67 -10.25 -6.19
N LYS A 43 7.87 -9.08 -6.76
CA LYS A 43 8.67 -8.88 -7.96
C LYS A 43 9.53 -7.63 -7.79
N VAL A 44 10.80 -7.74 -8.13
CA VAL A 44 11.75 -6.63 -8.15
C VAL A 44 12.07 -6.29 -9.59
N VAL A 45 11.97 -5.02 -9.93
CA VAL A 45 12.33 -4.48 -11.24
C VAL A 45 13.28 -3.30 -11.02
N HIS A 46 14.36 -3.25 -11.81
CA HIS A 46 15.27 -2.10 -11.83
C HIS A 46 14.99 -1.27 -13.08
N ASP A 47 14.62 -0.02 -12.91
CA ASP A 47 14.40 0.93 -14.01
C ASP A 47 15.07 2.28 -13.71
N ARG A 48 15.98 2.72 -14.57
CA ARG A 48 16.64 4.02 -14.52
C ARG A 48 17.20 4.43 -13.16
N GLY A 49 17.83 3.50 -12.44
CA GLY A 49 18.41 3.76 -11.11
C GLY A 49 17.40 3.77 -9.96
N VAL A 50 16.21 3.23 -10.19
CA VAL A 50 15.18 3.02 -9.18
C VAL A 50 14.88 1.54 -9.04
N THR A 51 14.78 1.05 -7.82
CA THR A 51 14.28 -0.29 -7.53
C THR A 51 12.78 -0.25 -7.28
N ILE A 52 11.99 -0.92 -8.13
CA ILE A 52 10.53 -1.06 -7.96
C ILE A 52 10.24 -2.43 -7.38
N ILE A 53 9.57 -2.46 -6.24
CA ILE A 53 9.18 -3.69 -5.54
C ILE A 53 7.65 -3.75 -5.50
N SER A 54 7.06 -4.66 -6.26
CA SER A 54 5.63 -4.94 -6.19
C SER A 54 5.37 -6.14 -5.29
N ILE A 55 4.30 -6.06 -4.48
CA ILE A 55 3.99 -7.04 -3.44
C ILE A 55 2.54 -7.47 -3.58
N ARG A 56 2.33 -8.79 -3.69
CA ARG A 56 1.02 -9.43 -3.65
C ARG A 56 0.80 -10.05 -2.27
N GLY A 57 -0.40 -9.84 -1.71
CA GLY A 57 -0.91 -10.66 -0.63
C GLY A 57 -1.46 -12.00 -1.14
N THR A 58 -2.08 -12.76 -0.26
CA THR A 58 -2.67 -14.07 -0.60
C THR A 58 -3.81 -13.94 -1.61
N ASN A 59 -4.05 -15.01 -2.39
CA ASN A 59 -5.15 -15.06 -3.36
C ASN A 59 -6.54 -14.97 -2.71
N ASN A 60 -6.65 -15.24 -1.40
CA ASN A 60 -7.90 -15.23 -0.62
C ASN A 60 -7.97 -14.02 0.34
N GLY A 61 -7.56 -12.85 -0.08
CA GLY A 61 -7.33 -11.65 0.73
C GLY A 61 -8.38 -11.29 1.79
N ARG A 62 -9.64 -11.70 1.61
CA ARG A 62 -10.70 -11.44 2.62
C ARG A 62 -10.58 -12.30 3.86
N ASN A 63 -10.28 -13.59 3.71
CA ASN A 63 -10.18 -14.50 4.85
C ASN A 63 -8.90 -14.25 5.65
N VAL A 64 -7.84 -13.85 4.97
CA VAL A 64 -6.53 -13.60 5.58
C VAL A 64 -6.54 -12.37 6.49
N LEU A 65 -7.29 -11.32 6.15
CA LEU A 65 -7.41 -10.14 7.03
C LEU A 65 -8.07 -10.47 8.38
N THR A 66 -8.92 -11.52 8.42
CA THR A 66 -9.55 -12.01 9.66
C THR A 66 -8.68 -12.98 10.43
N ASP A 67 -7.78 -13.69 9.75
CA ASP A 67 -6.97 -14.76 10.34
C ASP A 67 -5.59 -14.29 10.82
N LEU A 68 -5.13 -13.11 10.36
CA LEU A 68 -3.86 -12.55 10.78
C LEU A 68 -3.90 -12.03 12.21
N ASP A 69 -2.80 -12.27 12.94
CA ASP A 69 -2.62 -11.78 14.31
C ASP A 69 -2.66 -10.24 14.36
N ALA A 70 -3.83 -9.72 14.74
CA ALA A 70 -4.09 -8.29 14.80
C ALA A 70 -3.55 -7.61 16.08
N ARG A 71 -2.83 -8.32 16.96
CA ARG A 71 -2.27 -7.72 18.17
C ARG A 71 -1.23 -6.66 17.81
N PRO A 72 -1.26 -5.49 18.50
CA PRO A 72 -0.20 -4.50 18.32
C PRO A 72 1.16 -5.06 18.76
N PHE A 73 2.16 -4.89 17.93
CA PHE A 73 3.55 -5.24 18.21
C PHE A 73 4.42 -3.98 18.15
N ARG A 74 5.16 -3.69 19.24
CA ARG A 74 6.06 -2.55 19.26
C ARG A 74 7.31 -2.86 18.43
N ASP A 75 7.41 -2.25 17.27
CA ASP A 75 8.62 -2.30 16.45
C ASP A 75 9.73 -1.48 17.11
N LYS A 76 10.86 -2.14 17.41
CA LYS A 76 11.95 -1.50 18.14
C LYS A 76 12.72 -0.47 17.30
N LYS A 77 12.80 -0.72 15.99
CA LYS A 77 13.51 0.14 15.05
C LYS A 77 12.73 1.43 14.82
N LEU A 78 11.44 1.33 14.53
CA LEU A 78 10.58 2.47 14.25
C LEU A 78 10.02 3.15 15.51
N GLY A 79 10.04 2.47 16.65
CA GLY A 79 9.48 2.98 17.90
C GLY A 79 7.95 3.08 17.92
N VAL A 80 7.24 2.49 16.94
CA VAL A 80 5.78 2.52 16.79
C VAL A 80 5.18 1.13 16.98
N GLN A 81 3.86 1.09 17.22
CA GLN A 81 3.12 -0.16 17.25
C GLN A 81 2.61 -0.49 15.85
N LEU A 82 2.97 -1.67 15.34
CA LEU A 82 2.54 -2.23 14.07
C LEU A 82 1.56 -3.37 14.28
N HIS A 83 0.73 -3.65 13.29
CA HIS A 83 -0.05 -4.88 13.22
C HIS A 83 0.90 -6.08 13.10
N ARG A 84 0.87 -6.99 14.07
CA ARG A 84 1.86 -8.08 14.18
C ARG A 84 1.93 -8.93 12.92
N GLY A 85 0.80 -9.42 12.42
CA GLY A 85 0.79 -10.29 11.25
C GLY A 85 1.36 -9.62 9.99
N PHE A 86 1.05 -8.34 9.75
CA PHE A 86 1.65 -7.60 8.62
C PHE A 86 3.14 -7.35 8.83
N ARG A 87 3.55 -7.06 10.07
CA ARG A 87 4.95 -6.87 10.43
C ARG A 87 5.77 -8.14 10.22
N ASP A 88 5.26 -9.29 10.65
CA ASP A 88 5.98 -10.56 10.52
C ASP A 88 6.10 -10.98 9.05
N ALA A 89 5.07 -10.74 8.25
CA ALA A 89 5.12 -10.90 6.79
C ALA A 89 6.15 -9.97 6.14
N ALA A 90 6.16 -8.68 6.52
CA ALA A 90 7.11 -7.70 6.00
C ALA A 90 8.56 -8.07 6.37
N GLU A 91 8.82 -8.61 7.56
CA GLU A 91 10.15 -9.04 7.98
C GLU A 91 10.67 -10.21 7.13
N LYS A 92 9.85 -11.22 6.89
CA LYS A 92 10.19 -12.34 6.00
C LYS A 92 10.53 -11.83 4.60
N LEU A 93 9.66 -10.98 4.05
CA LEU A 93 9.85 -10.42 2.72
C LEU A 93 11.11 -9.54 2.62
N ARG A 94 11.35 -8.68 3.62
CA ARG A 94 12.56 -7.84 3.66
C ARG A 94 13.83 -8.69 3.62
N ASN A 95 13.90 -9.75 4.42
CA ASN A 95 15.05 -10.64 4.47
C ASN A 95 15.28 -11.32 3.12
N GLU A 96 14.22 -11.78 2.47
CA GLU A 96 14.27 -12.40 1.14
C GLU A 96 14.74 -11.40 0.06
N ILE A 97 14.20 -10.18 0.05
CA ILE A 97 14.60 -9.14 -0.91
C ILE A 97 16.08 -8.79 -0.74
N ILE A 98 16.53 -8.49 0.47
CA ILE A 98 17.92 -8.09 0.73
C ILE A 98 18.91 -9.22 0.42
N ALA A 99 18.52 -10.48 0.64
CA ALA A 99 19.38 -11.64 0.36
C ALA A 99 19.55 -11.89 -1.16
N ASN A 100 18.57 -11.51 -1.99
CA ASN A 100 18.55 -11.89 -3.40
C ASN A 100 18.70 -10.72 -4.39
N HIS A 101 18.60 -9.45 -3.93
CA HIS A 101 18.60 -8.28 -4.81
C HIS A 101 19.52 -7.19 -4.26
N ALA A 102 20.31 -6.58 -5.14
CA ALA A 102 20.94 -5.29 -4.85
C ALA A 102 19.88 -4.20 -5.04
N LEU A 103 19.76 -3.30 -4.06
CA LEU A 103 18.79 -2.21 -4.09
C LEU A 103 19.49 -0.91 -4.50
N GLU A 104 18.82 -0.13 -5.35
CA GLU A 104 19.23 1.24 -5.67
C GLU A 104 18.94 2.16 -4.47
N GLU A 105 19.51 3.36 -4.47
CA GLU A 105 19.28 4.37 -3.43
C GLU A 105 17.81 4.80 -3.36
N SER A 106 17.13 4.86 -4.52
CA SER A 106 15.70 5.17 -4.62
C SER A 106 14.88 3.90 -4.79
N ILE A 107 13.88 3.71 -3.94
CA ILE A 107 12.99 2.53 -3.89
C ILE A 107 11.54 2.95 -4.05
N ILE A 108 10.82 2.31 -4.95
CA ILE A 108 9.36 2.38 -5.05
C ILE A 108 8.76 1.06 -4.58
N LEU A 109 7.84 1.14 -3.63
CA LEU A 109 7.07 0.00 -3.14
C LEU A 109 5.62 0.13 -3.59
N THR A 110 5.06 -0.94 -4.15
CA THR A 110 3.64 -0.94 -4.50
C THR A 110 2.97 -2.24 -4.09
N GLY A 111 1.69 -2.16 -3.71
CA GLY A 111 0.94 -3.34 -3.31
C GLY A 111 -0.56 -3.07 -3.19
N HIS A 112 -1.34 -4.12 -3.44
CA HIS A 112 -2.79 -4.12 -3.29
C HIS A 112 -3.19 -4.95 -2.07
N SER A 113 -4.22 -4.50 -1.35
CA SER A 113 -4.76 -5.24 -0.19
C SER A 113 -3.67 -5.50 0.87
N LEU A 114 -3.50 -6.74 1.27
CA LEU A 114 -2.46 -7.21 2.18
C LEU A 114 -1.04 -6.88 1.67
N GLY A 115 -0.80 -6.97 0.36
CA GLY A 115 0.48 -6.55 -0.24
C GLY A 115 0.77 -5.07 -0.03
N GLY A 116 -0.28 -4.22 -0.03
CA GLY A 116 -0.18 -2.81 0.32
C GLY A 116 0.17 -2.57 1.79
N ALA A 117 -0.35 -3.39 2.70
CA ALA A 117 0.02 -3.33 4.13
C ALA A 117 1.50 -3.67 4.35
N VAL A 118 1.98 -4.72 3.68
CA VAL A 118 3.40 -5.11 3.74
C VAL A 118 4.30 -4.05 3.10
N ALA A 119 3.90 -3.48 1.95
CA ALA A 119 4.62 -2.38 1.29
C ALA A 119 4.80 -1.17 2.21
N GLN A 120 3.77 -0.81 2.97
CA GLN A 120 3.84 0.29 3.94
C GLN A 120 4.90 0.05 5.02
N ILE A 121 4.94 -1.14 5.60
CA ILE A 121 5.90 -1.46 6.68
C ILE A 121 7.33 -1.54 6.13
N LEU A 122 7.52 -2.15 4.96
CA LEU A 122 8.81 -2.18 4.28
C LEU A 122 9.31 -0.76 3.97
N GLY A 123 8.43 0.12 3.50
CA GLY A 123 8.77 1.51 3.24
C GLY A 123 9.29 2.21 4.48
N LEU A 124 8.61 2.08 5.61
CA LEU A 124 9.07 2.64 6.89
C LEU A 124 10.47 2.12 7.30
N TRP A 125 10.74 0.84 7.07
CA TRP A 125 12.06 0.28 7.41
C TRP A 125 13.15 0.73 6.45
N PHE A 126 12.86 0.83 5.13
CA PHE A 126 13.84 1.30 4.16
C PHE A 126 14.12 2.80 4.32
N GLU A 127 13.11 3.63 4.64
CA GLU A 127 13.35 5.03 5.01
C GLU A 127 14.26 5.15 6.23
N ASP A 128 14.05 4.31 7.26
CA ASP A 128 14.92 4.30 8.45
C ASP A 128 16.33 3.78 8.14
N ASP A 129 16.49 2.98 7.06
CA ASP A 129 17.79 2.57 6.50
C ASP A 129 18.40 3.61 5.56
N ALA A 130 17.82 4.81 5.47
CA ALA A 130 18.27 5.95 4.68
C ALA A 130 18.11 5.79 3.14
N TYR A 131 17.22 4.94 2.68
CA TYR A 131 16.80 4.91 1.28
C TYR A 131 15.79 6.04 0.99
N GLU A 132 15.78 6.54 -0.25
CA GLU A 132 14.69 7.40 -0.75
C GLU A 132 13.49 6.52 -1.13
N VAL A 133 12.37 6.64 -0.42
CA VAL A 133 11.25 5.70 -0.57
C VAL A 133 9.99 6.39 -1.04
N GLN A 134 9.32 5.80 -2.03
CA GLN A 134 7.94 6.08 -2.37
C GLN A 134 7.08 4.83 -2.22
N ILE A 135 5.85 5.00 -1.70
CA ILE A 135 4.92 3.91 -1.45
C ILE A 135 3.60 4.20 -2.15
N TYR A 136 3.14 3.26 -2.96
CA TYR A 136 1.84 3.30 -3.62
C TYR A 136 1.01 2.10 -3.17
N SER A 137 0.01 2.35 -2.32
CA SER A 137 -0.84 1.28 -1.79
C SER A 137 -2.28 1.43 -2.30
N PHE A 138 -2.87 0.34 -2.75
CA PHE A 138 -4.22 0.28 -3.31
C PHE A 138 -5.10 -0.59 -2.42
N GLY A 139 -6.22 -0.05 -1.94
CA GLY A 139 -7.15 -0.81 -1.09
C GLY A 139 -6.50 -1.43 0.15
N SER A 140 -5.47 -0.78 0.70
CA SER A 140 -4.67 -1.33 1.78
C SER A 140 -5.31 -1.10 3.14
N PRO A 141 -5.25 -2.09 4.06
CA PRO A 141 -5.65 -1.89 5.45
C PRO A 141 -4.68 -1.01 6.23
N SER A 142 -5.09 -0.58 7.42
CA SER A 142 -4.26 0.17 8.37
C SER A 142 -3.21 -0.73 9.00
N VAL A 143 -1.99 -0.24 9.16
CA VAL A 143 -0.85 -1.04 9.64
C VAL A 143 -0.24 -0.58 10.96
N THR A 144 -0.43 0.68 11.35
CA THR A 144 0.17 1.26 12.56
C THR A 144 -0.87 1.76 13.53
N ALA A 145 -0.56 1.75 14.83
CA ALA A 145 -1.39 2.37 15.86
C ALA A 145 -1.05 3.86 16.11
N GLN A 146 -0.12 4.42 15.36
CA GLN A 146 0.33 5.83 15.48
C GLN A 146 0.50 6.43 14.09
N LYS A 147 0.03 7.66 13.91
CA LYS A 147 0.30 8.40 12.67
C LYS A 147 1.81 8.63 12.51
N ARG A 148 2.33 8.31 11.33
CA ARG A 148 3.65 8.73 10.86
C ARG A 148 3.44 9.57 9.62
N TRP A 149 4.32 10.53 9.44
CA TRP A 149 4.33 11.36 8.26
C TRP A 149 5.49 10.95 7.37
N THR A 150 5.21 10.63 6.11
CA THR A 150 6.20 10.55 5.05
C THR A 150 5.60 11.17 3.80
N ASP A 151 6.32 12.05 3.15
CA ASP A 151 5.84 12.77 1.96
C ASP A 151 5.65 11.84 0.75
N GLY A 152 6.25 10.66 0.77
CA GLY A 152 6.27 9.69 -0.33
C GLY A 152 5.21 8.59 -0.27
N HIS A 153 4.22 8.62 0.64
CA HIS A 153 3.21 7.57 0.73
C HIS A 153 1.86 8.00 0.18
N PHE A 154 1.45 7.36 -0.93
CA PHE A 154 0.19 7.58 -1.63
C PHE A 154 -0.74 6.37 -1.44
N ARG A 155 -1.86 6.59 -0.76
CA ARG A 155 -2.87 5.56 -0.47
C ARG A 155 -4.09 5.76 -1.34
N VAL A 156 -4.24 4.91 -2.34
CA VAL A 156 -5.36 4.95 -3.26
C VAL A 156 -6.50 4.06 -2.74
N TYR A 157 -7.70 4.60 -2.67
CA TYR A 157 -8.87 3.88 -2.19
C TYR A 157 -10.08 4.09 -3.08
N LEU A 158 -11.04 3.17 -3.02
CA LEU A 158 -12.39 3.31 -3.53
C LEU A 158 -13.36 3.40 -2.34
N GLU A 159 -14.37 4.26 -2.42
CA GLU A 159 -15.31 4.48 -1.31
C GLU A 159 -16.08 3.23 -0.91
N GLN A 160 -16.35 2.34 -1.87
CA GLN A 160 -17.10 1.11 -1.66
C GLN A 160 -16.22 -0.06 -1.21
N ASP A 161 -14.88 0.06 -1.30
CA ASP A 161 -13.95 -0.96 -0.85
C ASP A 161 -13.88 -0.99 0.69
N PRO A 162 -14.27 -2.11 1.34
CA PRO A 162 -14.26 -2.19 2.81
C PRO A 162 -12.86 -2.29 3.43
N VAL A 163 -11.88 -2.78 2.69
CA VAL A 163 -10.56 -3.15 3.24
C VAL A 163 -9.76 -1.96 3.77
N PRO A 164 -9.78 -0.77 3.14
CA PRO A 164 -9.11 0.41 3.70
C PRO A 164 -9.63 0.85 5.08
N PHE A 165 -10.80 0.36 5.50
CA PHE A 165 -11.37 0.68 6.80
C PHE A 165 -11.05 -0.37 7.88
N LEU A 166 -10.22 -1.36 7.56
CA LEU A 166 -9.79 -2.44 8.44
C LEU A 166 -8.27 -2.35 8.75
N PRO A 167 -7.83 -2.92 9.86
CA PRO A 167 -8.61 -3.19 11.06
C PRO A 167 -9.03 -1.89 11.74
N PRO A 168 -10.09 -1.91 12.56
CA PRO A 168 -10.50 -0.75 13.34
C PRO A 168 -9.48 -0.42 14.44
N PHE A 169 -9.80 0.58 15.28
CA PHE A 169 -8.97 0.94 16.44
C PHE A 169 -8.27 -0.28 17.07
N PRO A 170 -6.99 -0.19 17.43
CA PRO A 170 -6.19 1.03 17.56
C PRO A 170 -5.45 1.47 16.27
N TYR A 171 -5.66 0.81 15.15
CA TYR A 171 -4.92 1.07 13.93
C TYR A 171 -5.44 2.32 13.22
N VAL A 172 -4.50 3.07 12.65
CA VAL A 172 -4.75 4.30 11.91
C VAL A 172 -3.96 4.30 10.61
N HIS A 173 -4.47 5.01 9.64
CA HIS A 173 -3.74 5.27 8.41
C HIS A 173 -2.75 6.43 8.56
N TRP A 174 -1.77 6.46 7.66
CA TRP A 174 -0.79 7.52 7.48
C TRP A 174 -0.50 7.69 5.97
N GLY A 175 0.16 8.77 5.60
CA GLY A 175 0.38 9.12 4.20
C GLY A 175 -0.84 9.80 3.56
N MET A 176 -0.68 10.23 2.33
CA MET A 176 -1.71 10.92 1.57
C MET A 176 -2.78 9.95 1.07
N ARG A 177 -4.04 10.27 1.34
CA ARG A 177 -5.19 9.50 0.85
C ARG A 177 -5.69 10.08 -0.46
N ILE A 178 -5.89 9.23 -1.48
CA ILE A 178 -6.37 9.61 -2.81
C ILE A 178 -7.60 8.78 -3.15
N ASN A 179 -8.72 9.43 -3.43
CA ASN A 179 -9.91 8.77 -3.95
C ASN A 179 -9.71 8.44 -5.43
N ALA A 180 -9.72 7.16 -5.80
CA ALA A 180 -9.51 6.74 -7.17
C ALA A 180 -10.60 7.24 -8.14
N SER A 181 -11.83 7.49 -7.65
CA SER A 181 -12.96 7.90 -8.49
C SER A 181 -12.99 9.39 -8.79
N THR A 182 -12.59 10.24 -7.83
CA THR A 182 -12.64 11.71 -7.97
C THR A 182 -11.26 12.35 -8.13
N LEU A 183 -10.20 11.65 -7.73
CA LEU A 183 -8.83 12.15 -7.55
C LEU A 183 -8.72 13.27 -6.50
N GLU A 184 -9.72 13.43 -5.66
CA GLU A 184 -9.62 14.22 -4.45
C GLU A 184 -8.64 13.54 -3.48
N TRP A 185 -7.86 14.35 -2.78
CA TRP A 185 -6.86 13.87 -1.85
C TRP A 185 -6.87 14.66 -0.55
N ASP A 186 -6.45 14.02 0.52
CA ASP A 186 -6.27 14.63 1.84
C ASP A 186 -5.23 13.91 2.69
N GLU A 187 -4.75 14.60 3.70
CA GLU A 187 -3.84 14.11 4.73
C GLU A 187 -4.58 13.76 6.02
N ASP A 188 -5.79 14.26 6.18
CA ASP A 188 -6.69 13.88 7.25
C ASP A 188 -7.48 12.64 6.83
N HIS A 189 -7.54 11.66 7.68
CA HIS A 189 -8.20 10.38 7.38
C HIS A 189 -9.57 10.33 8.08
N PRO A 190 -10.62 10.98 7.53
CA PRO A 190 -11.94 10.89 8.11
C PRO A 190 -12.43 9.43 8.07
N VAL A 191 -13.26 9.07 9.04
CA VAL A 191 -13.92 7.77 9.08
C VAL A 191 -14.78 7.63 7.83
N GLY A 192 -14.63 6.51 7.10
CA GLY A 192 -15.38 6.27 5.87
C GLY A 192 -16.88 6.08 6.13
N ASP A 193 -17.67 6.32 5.09
CA ASP A 193 -19.10 6.00 5.09
C ASP A 193 -19.30 4.51 4.79
N PHE A 194 -19.58 3.74 5.83
CA PHE A 194 -19.80 2.29 5.73
C PHE A 194 -21.14 1.90 5.09
N THR A 195 -21.97 2.85 4.68
CA THR A 195 -23.33 2.55 4.14
C THR A 195 -23.31 2.05 2.68
N LYS A 196 -22.16 2.18 1.98
CA LYS A 196 -22.02 1.88 0.55
C LYS A 196 -21.02 0.78 0.23
N ILE A 197 -20.72 -0.11 1.17
CA ILE A 197 -19.68 -1.13 1.01
C ILE A 197 -20.10 -2.19 -0.02
N ASP A 198 -19.27 -2.38 -1.04
CA ASP A 198 -19.34 -3.52 -1.98
C ASP A 198 -17.98 -4.22 -2.05
N ALA A 199 -17.96 -5.42 -1.54
CA ALA A 199 -16.73 -6.22 -1.52
C ALA A 199 -16.19 -6.60 -2.92
N ARG A 200 -16.96 -6.41 -4.00
CA ARG A 200 -16.50 -6.58 -5.40
C ARG A 200 -15.53 -5.46 -5.81
N ASP A 201 -15.63 -4.31 -5.16
CA ASP A 201 -14.77 -3.15 -5.44
C ASP A 201 -13.36 -3.33 -4.86
N HIS A 202 -13.15 -4.36 -4.01
CA HIS A 202 -11.82 -4.75 -3.54
C HIS A 202 -11.07 -5.60 -4.59
N SER A 203 -10.83 -5.04 -5.76
CA SER A 203 -10.07 -5.69 -6.84
C SER A 203 -9.13 -4.68 -7.48
N ILE A 204 -7.86 -5.03 -7.64
CA ILE A 204 -6.89 -4.18 -8.34
C ILE A 204 -7.34 -3.85 -9.77
N LYS A 205 -8.08 -4.73 -10.41
CA LYS A 205 -8.66 -4.49 -11.75
C LYS A 205 -9.70 -3.36 -11.74
N GLU A 206 -10.49 -3.25 -10.66
CA GLU A 206 -11.45 -2.15 -10.52
C GLU A 206 -10.73 -0.81 -10.27
N TYR A 207 -9.69 -0.80 -9.43
CA TYR A 207 -8.81 0.36 -9.27
C TYR A 207 -8.22 0.83 -10.60
N LEU A 208 -7.65 -0.09 -11.39
CA LEU A 208 -7.11 0.22 -12.71
C LEU A 208 -8.17 0.76 -13.67
N LYS A 209 -9.34 0.14 -13.70
CA LYS A 209 -10.46 0.58 -14.56
C LYS A 209 -10.90 2.00 -14.23
N VAL A 210 -10.99 2.33 -12.95
CA VAL A 210 -11.39 3.65 -12.48
C VAL A 210 -10.30 4.69 -12.79
N LEU A 211 -9.04 4.41 -12.46
CA LEU A 211 -7.92 5.34 -12.73
C LEU A 211 -7.74 5.62 -14.22
N ARG A 212 -7.87 4.61 -15.09
CA ARG A 212 -7.73 4.77 -16.56
C ARG A 212 -8.77 5.71 -17.16
N LYS A 213 -9.96 5.85 -16.56
CA LYS A 213 -10.97 6.84 -17.03
C LYS A 213 -10.46 8.27 -16.93
N HIS A 214 -9.64 8.57 -15.93
CA HIS A 214 -9.08 9.91 -15.76
C HIS A 214 -7.97 10.25 -16.76
N ASN A 215 -7.30 9.24 -17.31
CA ASN A 215 -6.23 9.43 -18.31
C ASN A 215 -6.77 9.58 -19.73
N ASN A 216 -7.93 8.99 -20.05
CA ASN A 216 -8.56 9.04 -21.36
C ASN A 216 -9.33 10.36 -21.63
N ASN A 217 -9.46 11.23 -20.64
CA ASN A 217 -10.14 12.53 -20.73
C ASN A 217 -9.15 13.72 -20.85
N LYS A 218 -7.93 13.45 -21.31
CA LYS A 218 -6.93 14.49 -21.66
C LYS A 218 -6.89 14.77 -23.14
#